data_1e3c871738e94e6fbb7b93ca9d9ce5a5
#
_entry.id   1e3c871738e94e6fbb7b93ca9d9ce5a5
#
_cell.length_a   1.000
_cell.length_b   1.000
_cell.length_c   1.000
_cell.angle_alpha   90.00
_cell.angle_beta   90.00
_cell.angle_gamma   90.00
#
_symmetry.space_group_name_H-M   'P 1'
#
loop_
_entity.id
_entity.type
_entity.pdbx_description
1 polymer ?
#
loop_
_entity_poly.entity_id
_entity_poly.type
_entity_poly.pdbx_seq_one_letter_code
_entity_poly.pdbx_strand_id
1 'polypeptide(L)'
;MAAPGFLPRPDFQHLLTALTAAGYLCLGPKVRDGAITYEELGSTDDLPRGVHDHQQPGAYRLHRDESPRCFSWANGPQALKPLLFAPRETLWTSAAGSDGGITFHPEIPEALPTAVIGVRACDLAALRLQDQHFLEGPSPDPHYGIRRRNLFLVAVHCT
;
A
#
# COMPACT_ATOMS: atom_id res chain seq x y z
N MET A 1 -1.57 -25.01 10.15
CA MET A 1 -1.67 -23.57 10.42
C MET A 1 -0.98 -23.31 11.76
N ALA A 2 -0.13 -22.26 11.83
CA ALA A 2 0.43 -21.84 13.12
C ALA A 2 -0.70 -21.38 14.05
N ALA A 3 -0.53 -21.57 15.37
CA ALA A 3 -1.47 -21.05 16.35
C ALA A 3 -1.53 -19.51 16.26
N PRO A 4 -2.71 -18.91 16.47
CA PRO A 4 -2.82 -17.46 16.49
C PRO A 4 -1.95 -16.89 17.62
N GLY A 5 -1.13 -15.90 17.28
CA GLY A 5 -0.32 -15.16 18.23
C GLY A 5 -1.00 -13.86 18.65
N PHE A 6 -0.57 -13.30 19.76
CA PHE A 6 -0.97 -11.99 20.24
C PHE A 6 0.27 -11.11 20.39
N LEU A 7 0.24 -9.92 19.80
CA LEU A 7 1.27 -8.90 19.93
C LEU A 7 0.70 -7.73 20.73
N PRO A 8 1.20 -7.47 21.96
CA PRO A 8 0.80 -6.30 22.73
C PRO A 8 1.11 -5.00 21.97
N ARG A 9 0.26 -4.00 22.14
CA ARG A 9 0.45 -2.69 21.47
C ARG A 9 1.81 -2.05 21.73
N PRO A 10 2.38 -2.08 22.94
CA PRO A 10 3.74 -1.55 23.19
C PRO A 10 4.81 -2.24 22.35
N ASP A 11 4.59 -3.50 21.98
CA ASP A 11 5.55 -4.30 21.21
C ASP A 11 5.38 -4.15 19.69
N PHE A 12 4.49 -3.29 19.22
CA PHE A 12 4.22 -3.10 17.78
C PHE A 12 5.48 -2.67 17.01
N GLN A 13 6.41 -1.97 17.67
CA GLN A 13 7.71 -1.63 17.07
C GLN A 13 8.51 -2.89 16.66
N HIS A 14 8.38 -3.98 17.40
CA HIS A 14 9.06 -5.23 17.07
C HIS A 14 8.55 -5.81 15.72
N LEU A 15 7.27 -5.62 15.40
CA LEU A 15 6.74 -6.02 14.08
C LEU A 15 7.39 -5.21 12.96
N LEU A 16 7.48 -3.88 13.09
CA LEU A 16 8.14 -3.04 12.08
C LEU A 16 9.61 -3.43 11.92
N THR A 17 10.32 -3.62 13.04
CA THR A 17 11.72 -4.05 13.03
C THR A 17 11.89 -5.40 12.34
N ALA A 18 11.02 -6.37 12.62
CA ALA A 18 11.07 -7.68 12.01
C ALA A 18 10.79 -7.64 10.49
N LEU A 19 9.82 -6.83 10.05
CA LEU A 19 9.52 -6.64 8.64
C LEU A 19 10.69 -5.98 7.90
N THR A 20 11.27 -4.93 8.48
CA THR A 20 12.45 -4.26 7.90
C THR A 20 13.65 -5.21 7.83
N ALA A 21 13.90 -6.00 8.89
CA ALA A 21 14.95 -7.00 8.89
C ALA A 21 14.72 -8.13 7.86
N ALA A 22 13.46 -8.41 7.51
CA ALA A 22 13.08 -9.32 6.45
C ALA A 22 13.14 -8.69 5.03
N GLY A 23 13.61 -7.44 4.91
CA GLY A 23 13.80 -6.75 3.63
C GLY A 23 12.58 -6.00 3.12
N TYR A 24 11.54 -5.81 3.93
CA TYR A 24 10.37 -5.03 3.54
C TYR A 24 10.57 -3.53 3.77
N LEU A 25 10.18 -2.73 2.79
CA LEU A 25 9.89 -1.32 2.99
C LEU A 25 8.55 -1.21 3.74
N CYS A 26 8.55 -0.68 4.97
CA CYS A 26 7.33 -0.50 5.74
C CYS A 26 6.66 0.83 5.38
N LEU A 27 5.43 0.79 4.91
CA LEU A 27 4.60 1.95 4.62
C LEU A 27 3.38 1.97 5.55
N GLY A 28 2.98 3.15 5.94
CA GLY A 28 1.77 3.31 6.75
C GLY A 28 1.24 4.74 6.74
N PRO A 29 0.11 4.95 7.41
CA PRO A 29 -0.55 6.25 7.40
C PRO A 29 0.27 7.30 8.13
N LYS A 30 0.42 8.47 7.50
CA LYS A 30 0.95 9.72 8.08
C LYS A 30 -0.01 10.86 7.77
N VAL A 31 0.07 11.93 8.55
CA VAL A 31 -0.65 13.17 8.24
C VAL A 31 0.25 14.06 7.41
N ARG A 32 -0.17 14.37 6.19
CA ARG A 32 0.51 15.29 5.30
C ARG A 32 -0.50 16.22 4.64
N ASP A 33 -0.24 17.52 4.68
CA ASP A 33 -1.07 18.56 4.05
C ASP A 33 -2.57 18.45 4.39
N GLY A 34 -2.88 18.09 5.65
CA GLY A 34 -4.25 17.95 6.14
C GLY A 34 -4.99 16.70 5.66
N ALA A 35 -4.26 15.69 5.15
CA ALA A 35 -4.80 14.41 4.71
C ALA A 35 -3.99 13.24 5.28
N ILE A 36 -4.59 12.03 5.23
CA ILE A 36 -3.88 10.79 5.51
C ILE A 36 -3.28 10.26 4.21
N THR A 37 -1.97 10.12 4.21
CA THR A 37 -1.17 9.54 3.12
C THR A 37 -0.43 8.31 3.61
N TYR A 38 -0.09 7.38 2.71
CA TYR A 38 0.77 6.25 3.05
C TYR A 38 2.20 6.61 2.69
N GLU A 39 3.05 6.62 3.71
CA GLU A 39 4.47 6.98 3.59
C GLU A 39 5.31 6.00 4.40
N GLU A 40 6.63 6.05 4.24
CA GLU A 40 7.57 5.18 4.95
C GLU A 40 7.45 5.36 6.48
N LEU A 41 7.33 4.25 7.18
CA LEU A 41 7.30 4.17 8.65
C LEU A 41 8.67 3.69 9.15
N GLY A 42 9.40 4.57 9.83
CA GLY A 42 10.61 4.21 10.57
C GLY A 42 10.32 3.79 12.00
N SER A 43 9.22 4.28 12.56
CA SER A 43 8.84 4.06 13.96
C SER A 43 7.31 3.99 14.11
N THR A 44 6.87 3.33 15.17
CA THR A 44 5.45 3.38 15.59
C THR A 44 5.00 4.76 16.02
N ASP A 45 5.93 5.66 16.36
CA ASP A 45 5.61 7.05 16.69
C ASP A 45 5.25 7.90 15.46
N ASP A 46 5.59 7.42 14.27
CA ASP A 46 5.15 8.01 13.00
C ASP A 46 3.63 7.88 12.77
N LEU A 47 3.00 6.89 13.42
CA LEU A 47 1.56 6.67 13.27
C LEU A 47 0.76 7.81 13.91
N PRO A 48 -0.22 8.39 13.20
CA PRO A 48 -1.05 9.44 13.75
C PRO A 48 -1.86 8.94 14.96
N ARG A 49 -1.68 9.58 16.11
CA ARG A 49 -2.43 9.32 17.35
C ARG A 49 -3.42 10.43 17.60
N GLY A 50 -4.63 10.07 18.04
CA GLY A 50 -5.71 11.03 18.33
C GLY A 50 -6.20 11.76 17.09
N VAL A 51 -5.91 11.26 15.89
CA VAL A 51 -6.38 11.84 14.64
C VAL A 51 -7.66 11.15 14.22
N HIS A 52 -8.65 11.91 13.85
CA HIS A 52 -9.90 11.46 13.24
C HIS A 52 -10.31 12.41 12.11
N ASP A 53 -11.08 11.91 11.17
CA ASP A 53 -11.55 12.70 10.05
C ASP A 53 -13.02 13.12 10.23
N HIS A 54 -13.34 14.24 9.63
CA HIS A 54 -14.69 14.72 9.47
C HIS A 54 -14.95 14.94 7.98
N GLN A 55 -15.91 14.19 7.45
CA GLN A 55 -16.26 14.22 6.02
C GLN A 55 -17.63 14.82 5.80
N GLN A 56 -17.73 15.71 4.83
CA GLN A 56 -18.96 16.27 4.30
C GLN A 56 -18.86 16.34 2.79
N PRO A 57 -19.96 16.46 2.05
CA PRO A 57 -19.89 16.65 0.60
C PRO A 57 -18.94 17.78 0.22
N GLY A 58 -17.91 17.46 -0.56
CA GLY A 58 -16.88 18.41 -0.99
C GLY A 58 -15.88 18.83 0.09
N ALA A 59 -15.88 18.25 1.29
CA ALA A 59 -14.93 18.59 2.35
C ALA A 59 -14.42 17.35 3.11
N TYR A 60 -13.11 17.32 3.31
CA TYR A 60 -12.41 16.37 4.18
C TYR A 60 -11.53 17.20 5.14
N ARG A 61 -11.63 16.95 6.45
CA ARG A 61 -10.84 17.65 7.46
C ARG A 61 -10.37 16.66 8.52
N LEU A 62 -9.11 16.78 8.91
CA LEU A 62 -8.56 16.06 10.06
C LEU A 62 -8.66 16.91 11.32
N HIS A 63 -9.10 16.27 12.40
CA HIS A 63 -9.08 16.79 13.74
C HIS A 63 -8.14 15.96 14.61
N ARG A 64 -7.59 16.58 15.64
CA ARG A 64 -6.74 15.90 16.61
C ARG A 64 -7.29 16.12 18.01
N ASP A 65 -7.31 15.05 18.79
CA ASP A 65 -7.62 15.04 20.22
C ASP A 65 -6.47 14.39 21.02
N GLU A 66 -6.63 14.29 22.34
CA GLU A 66 -5.64 13.66 23.23
C GLU A 66 -5.80 12.11 23.31
N SER A 67 -6.67 11.54 22.49
CA SER A 67 -6.88 10.09 22.48
C SER A 67 -5.62 9.36 22.06
N PRO A 68 -5.26 8.26 22.72
CA PRO A 68 -4.15 7.42 22.29
C PRO A 68 -4.49 6.54 21.07
N ARG A 69 -5.69 6.65 20.51
CA ARG A 69 -6.15 5.82 19.40
C ARG A 69 -5.37 6.12 18.14
N CYS A 70 -5.00 5.06 17.42
CA CYS A 70 -4.54 5.11 16.05
C CYS A 70 -5.64 4.60 15.13
N PHE A 71 -5.59 4.97 13.88
CA PHE A 71 -6.51 4.47 12.84
C PHE A 71 -7.98 4.87 13.04
N SER A 72 -8.28 6.04 13.62
CA SER A 72 -9.64 6.54 13.80
C SER A 72 -10.14 7.43 12.65
N TRP A 73 -9.60 7.26 11.46
CA TRP A 73 -9.95 8.01 10.23
C TRP A 73 -10.33 7.04 9.11
N ALA A 74 -11.01 7.53 8.08
CA ALA A 74 -11.17 6.82 6.83
C ALA A 74 -9.98 7.08 5.90
N ASN A 75 -9.51 6.02 5.21
CA ASN A 75 -8.50 6.18 4.17
C ASN A 75 -9.07 6.95 2.99
N GLY A 76 -8.24 7.77 2.36
CA GLY A 76 -8.58 8.40 1.09
C GLY A 76 -8.72 7.36 -0.04
N PRO A 77 -9.35 7.75 -1.17
CA PRO A 77 -9.65 6.83 -2.28
C PRO A 77 -8.40 6.28 -2.99
N GLN A 78 -7.23 6.80 -2.68
CA GLN A 78 -5.96 6.39 -3.30
C GLN A 78 -5.11 5.46 -2.44
N ALA A 79 -5.56 5.04 -1.25
CA ALA A 79 -4.75 4.36 -0.24
C ALA A 79 -3.69 3.36 -0.78
N LEU A 80 -4.10 2.33 -1.53
CA LEU A 80 -3.18 1.34 -2.11
C LEU A 80 -2.86 1.58 -3.60
N LYS A 81 -3.62 2.41 -4.30
CA LYS A 81 -3.45 2.62 -5.75
C LYS A 81 -2.05 3.08 -6.15
N PRO A 82 -1.41 4.06 -5.48
CA PRO A 82 -0.08 4.51 -5.86
C PRO A 82 0.99 3.43 -5.78
N LEU A 83 0.77 2.40 -4.96
CA LEU A 83 1.70 1.28 -4.80
C LEU A 83 1.58 0.24 -5.93
N LEU A 84 0.42 0.18 -6.58
CA LEU A 84 0.11 -0.82 -7.60
C LEU A 84 0.18 -0.25 -9.01
N PHE A 85 -0.11 1.05 -9.17
CA PHE A 85 -0.17 1.71 -10.46
C PHE A 85 0.76 2.92 -10.47
N ALA A 86 1.82 2.83 -11.27
CA ALA A 86 2.66 3.98 -11.54
C ALA A 86 1.91 4.95 -12.46
N PRO A 87 1.99 6.28 -12.23
CA PRO A 87 1.33 7.27 -13.08
C PRO A 87 1.89 7.30 -14.51
N ARG A 88 3.12 6.83 -14.68
CA ARG A 88 3.80 6.69 -15.96
C ARG A 88 4.86 5.61 -15.84
N GLU A 89 4.90 4.67 -16.79
CA GLU A 89 5.92 3.63 -16.87
C GLU A 89 6.16 3.20 -18.31
N THR A 90 7.35 2.66 -18.56
CA THR A 90 7.69 2.05 -19.85
C THR A 90 7.13 0.64 -19.90
N LEU A 91 6.33 0.34 -20.92
CA LEU A 91 5.77 -1.00 -21.14
C LEU A 91 6.64 -1.80 -22.10
N TRP A 92 7.27 -1.11 -23.04
CA TRP A 92 8.05 -1.70 -24.12
C TRP A 92 9.21 -0.81 -24.49
N THR A 93 10.31 -1.42 -24.86
CA THR A 93 11.37 -0.79 -25.63
C THR A 93 11.46 -1.44 -27.02
N SER A 94 11.96 -0.73 -28.00
CA SER A 94 12.16 -1.28 -29.33
C SER A 94 13.59 -1.05 -29.80
N ALA A 95 14.12 -2.03 -30.52
CA ALA A 95 15.43 -1.94 -31.17
C ALA A 95 15.31 -2.24 -32.66
N ALA A 96 16.00 -1.45 -33.47
CA ALA A 96 16.15 -1.75 -34.90
C ALA A 96 17.21 -2.84 -35.13
N GLY A 97 16.84 -3.89 -35.81
CA GLY A 97 17.76 -4.95 -36.23
C GLY A 97 18.60 -4.52 -37.45
N SER A 98 19.74 -5.14 -37.63
CA SER A 98 20.61 -4.95 -38.81
C SER A 98 19.97 -5.38 -40.13
N ASP A 99 18.92 -6.17 -40.07
CA ASP A 99 18.09 -6.65 -41.18
C ASP A 99 16.93 -5.71 -41.55
N GLY A 100 16.82 -4.55 -40.86
CA GLY A 100 15.74 -3.58 -41.03
C GLY A 100 14.46 -3.96 -40.27
N GLY A 101 14.45 -5.07 -39.51
CA GLY A 101 13.35 -5.45 -38.62
C GLY A 101 13.33 -4.62 -37.34
N ILE A 102 12.19 -4.59 -36.67
CA ILE A 102 12.02 -3.98 -35.33
C ILE A 102 11.69 -5.07 -34.34
N THR A 103 12.47 -5.16 -33.27
CA THR A 103 12.21 -6.06 -32.15
C THR A 103 11.66 -5.27 -30.98
N PHE A 104 10.60 -5.77 -30.35
CA PHE A 104 10.00 -5.20 -29.14
C PHE A 104 10.42 -6.02 -27.93
N HIS A 105 10.82 -5.33 -26.88
CA HIS A 105 11.20 -5.93 -25.60
C HIS A 105 10.23 -5.44 -24.52
N PRO A 106 9.48 -6.34 -23.87
CA PRO A 106 8.64 -5.94 -22.75
C PRO A 106 9.51 -5.53 -21.55
N GLU A 107 9.11 -4.47 -20.89
CA GLU A 107 9.75 -3.98 -19.67
C GLU A 107 8.85 -4.33 -18.48
N ILE A 108 9.40 -5.07 -17.53
CA ILE A 108 8.69 -5.40 -16.27
C ILE A 108 9.39 -4.64 -15.14
N PRO A 109 8.65 -3.84 -14.34
CA PRO A 109 9.26 -3.07 -13.28
C PRO A 109 9.82 -3.94 -12.17
N GLU A 110 10.90 -3.51 -11.57
CA GLU A 110 11.31 -4.04 -10.28
C GLU A 110 10.34 -3.53 -9.20
N ALA A 111 9.84 -4.45 -8.36
CA ALA A 111 8.98 -4.12 -7.23
C ALA A 111 9.67 -4.53 -5.93
N LEU A 112 9.92 -3.56 -5.07
CA LEU A 112 10.48 -3.81 -3.74
C LEU A 112 9.44 -4.52 -2.85
N PRO A 113 9.85 -5.51 -2.05
CA PRO A 113 8.99 -6.05 -0.99
C PRO A 113 8.49 -4.91 -0.10
N THR A 114 7.18 -4.75 -0.01
CA THR A 114 6.57 -3.62 0.70
C THR A 114 5.52 -4.11 1.68
N ALA A 115 5.68 -3.76 2.95
CA ALA A 115 4.71 -4.03 4.00
C ALA A 115 3.83 -2.79 4.22
N VAL A 116 2.52 -2.93 4.03
CA VAL A 116 1.56 -1.83 4.20
C VAL A 116 0.79 -2.02 5.49
N ILE A 117 0.94 -1.08 6.40
CA ILE A 117 0.35 -1.07 7.73
C ILE A 117 -0.93 -0.24 7.73
N GLY A 118 -1.99 -0.76 8.34
CA GLY A 118 -3.24 -0.01 8.50
C GLY A 118 -4.22 -0.14 7.34
N VAL A 119 -4.11 -1.22 6.57
CA VAL A 119 -5.04 -1.54 5.47
C VAL A 119 -6.42 -1.89 6.05
N ARG A 120 -7.48 -1.34 5.49
CA ARG A 120 -8.84 -1.55 5.97
C ARG A 120 -9.59 -2.62 5.18
N ALA A 121 -10.69 -3.11 5.73
CA ALA A 121 -11.53 -4.09 5.05
C ALA A 121 -12.04 -3.60 3.68
N CYS A 122 -12.37 -2.31 3.55
CA CYS A 122 -12.77 -1.71 2.26
C CYS A 122 -11.61 -1.68 1.26
N ASP A 123 -10.38 -1.40 1.71
CA ASP A 123 -9.19 -1.44 0.85
C ASP A 123 -8.91 -2.87 0.36
N LEU A 124 -9.07 -3.87 1.26
CA LEU A 124 -8.93 -5.28 0.89
C LEU A 124 -9.99 -5.73 -0.12
N ALA A 125 -11.23 -5.25 0.05
CA ALA A 125 -12.31 -5.53 -0.91
C ALA A 125 -12.02 -4.89 -2.27
N ALA A 126 -11.55 -3.63 -2.30
CA ALA A 126 -11.15 -2.96 -3.53
C ALA A 126 -9.96 -3.67 -4.20
N LEU A 127 -8.98 -4.11 -3.41
CA LEU A 127 -7.83 -4.86 -3.90
C LEU A 127 -8.24 -6.19 -4.53
N ARG A 128 -9.20 -6.91 -3.93
CA ARG A 128 -9.74 -8.15 -4.49
C ARG A 128 -10.41 -7.93 -5.85
N LEU A 129 -11.16 -6.84 -6.02
CA LEU A 129 -11.75 -6.49 -7.32
C LEU A 129 -10.68 -6.18 -8.37
N GLN A 130 -9.60 -5.51 -7.97
CA GLN A 130 -8.47 -5.26 -8.84
C GLN A 130 -7.74 -6.57 -9.21
N ASP A 131 -7.53 -7.47 -8.23
CA ASP A 131 -6.94 -8.78 -8.47
C ASP A 131 -7.75 -9.59 -9.51
N GLN A 132 -9.09 -9.60 -9.38
CA GLN A 132 -9.98 -10.26 -10.35
C GLN A 132 -9.82 -9.68 -11.75
N HIS A 133 -9.71 -8.35 -11.86
CA HIS A 133 -9.60 -7.69 -13.15
C HIS A 133 -8.22 -7.84 -13.79
N PHE A 134 -7.16 -7.61 -13.00
CA PHE A 134 -5.79 -7.50 -13.52
C PHE A 134 -4.99 -8.80 -13.44
N LEU A 135 -5.43 -9.81 -12.68
CA LEU A 135 -4.73 -11.10 -12.57
C LEU A 135 -5.52 -12.27 -13.14
N GLU A 136 -6.85 -12.29 -12.92
CA GLU A 136 -7.70 -13.43 -13.26
C GLU A 136 -8.38 -13.26 -14.63
N GLY A 137 -8.24 -12.09 -15.27
CA GLY A 137 -8.79 -11.79 -16.58
C GLY A 137 -8.07 -12.51 -17.74
N PRO A 138 -8.61 -12.43 -18.97
CA PRO A 138 -8.02 -13.08 -20.14
C PRO A 138 -6.66 -12.51 -20.56
N SER A 139 -6.30 -11.33 -20.08
CA SER A 139 -5.03 -10.65 -20.33
C SER A 139 -4.46 -10.10 -19.02
N PRO A 140 -3.82 -10.95 -18.19
CA PRO A 140 -3.24 -10.52 -16.93
C PRO A 140 -2.21 -9.41 -17.13
N ASP A 141 -2.25 -8.39 -16.26
CA ASP A 141 -1.29 -7.31 -16.25
C ASP A 141 -0.02 -7.72 -15.46
N PRO A 142 1.13 -7.87 -16.12
CA PRO A 142 2.36 -8.28 -15.44
C PRO A 142 2.91 -7.21 -14.51
N HIS A 143 2.68 -5.91 -14.79
CA HIS A 143 3.13 -4.79 -13.96
C HIS A 143 2.38 -4.72 -12.64
N TYR A 144 1.05 -4.85 -12.71
CA TYR A 144 0.23 -5.00 -11.52
C TYR A 144 0.64 -6.25 -10.74
N GLY A 145 0.78 -7.38 -11.43
CA GLY A 145 1.08 -8.67 -10.83
C GLY A 145 2.39 -8.70 -10.04
N ILE A 146 3.46 -8.10 -10.55
CA ILE A 146 4.74 -8.06 -9.84
C ILE A 146 4.65 -7.20 -8.58
N ARG A 147 4.00 -6.02 -8.65
CA ARG A 147 3.80 -5.17 -7.48
C ARG A 147 2.91 -5.84 -6.44
N ARG A 148 1.81 -6.45 -6.88
CA ARG A 148 0.85 -7.12 -6.00
C ARG A 148 1.45 -8.28 -5.22
N ARG A 149 2.29 -9.10 -5.83
CA ARG A 149 2.97 -10.22 -5.17
C ARG A 149 3.99 -9.78 -4.12
N ASN A 150 4.52 -8.58 -4.25
CA ASN A 150 5.50 -8.02 -3.31
C ASN A 150 4.86 -7.24 -2.15
N LEU A 151 3.52 -7.23 -2.02
CA LEU A 151 2.84 -6.60 -0.90
C LEU A 151 2.61 -7.58 0.26
N PHE A 152 3.02 -7.19 1.44
CA PHE A 152 2.62 -7.75 2.72
C PHE A 152 1.64 -6.78 3.39
N LEU A 153 0.43 -7.24 3.73
CA LEU A 153 -0.64 -6.37 4.21
C LEU A 153 -0.93 -6.62 5.70
N VAL A 154 -0.80 -5.57 6.51
CA VAL A 154 -1.20 -5.57 7.91
C VAL A 154 -2.54 -4.83 8.02
N ALA A 155 -3.62 -5.60 8.14
CA ALA A 155 -4.96 -5.05 8.18
C ALA A 155 -5.37 -4.61 9.58
N VAL A 156 -6.23 -3.58 9.64
CA VAL A 156 -6.86 -3.10 10.86
C VAL A 156 -8.37 -3.21 10.75
N HIS A 157 -9.01 -3.63 11.85
CA HIS A 157 -10.47 -3.62 11.92
C HIS A 157 -10.98 -2.20 12.12
N CYS A 158 -12.02 -1.85 11.36
CA CYS A 158 -12.79 -0.64 11.61
C CYS A 158 -13.77 -0.93 12.76
N THR A 159 -13.73 -0.12 13.80
CA THR A 159 -14.67 -0.17 14.94
C THR A 159 -15.60 1.03 14.88
#